data_32e02e3e3d69443acda311a0817a346d
#
_entry.id   32e02e3e3d69443acda311a0817a346d
#
_cell.length_a   1.000
_cell.length_b   1.000
_cell.length_c   1.000
_cell.angle_alpha   90.00
_cell.angle_beta   90.00
_cell.angle_gamma   90.00
#
_symmetry.space_group_name_H-M   'P 1'
#
loop_
_entity.id
_entity.type
_entity.pdbx_description
1 polymer ?
#
loop_
_entity_poly.entity_id
_entity_poly.type
_entity_poly.pdbx_seq_one_letter_code
_entity_poly.pdbx_strand_id
1 'polypeptide(L)'
;LPGIPAGYEAALGQVWHNYAVARLTLPAPQLVEMDCNVGVKGEGFEYIFGRGKGLVSIRYNGVQLLDDTVRPNFWRAPTNNDEGCAEPFTFAFWKTAGLYARCDNLTAETKGDFVIARANYTLPDGQTLPIDFAIDGAGRCDITMTWQGTRTELPEFGLLFPLRRELTEVSYL
;
A
#
# COMPACT_ATOMS: atom_id res chain seq x y z
N LEU A 1 12.82 32.76 -18.62
CA LEU A 1 14.22 32.36 -18.67
C LEU A 1 14.62 32.08 -20.11
N PRO A 2 15.79 32.52 -20.61
CA PRO A 2 16.24 32.19 -21.95
C PRO A 2 16.28 30.67 -22.17
N GLY A 3 15.67 30.21 -23.30
CA GLY A 3 15.66 28.79 -23.65
C GLY A 3 14.54 27.94 -23.04
N ILE A 4 13.68 28.51 -22.19
CA ILE A 4 12.51 27.81 -21.67
C ILE A 4 11.26 28.23 -22.45
N PRO A 5 10.49 27.30 -23.03
CA PRO A 5 9.24 27.63 -23.76
C PRO A 5 8.23 28.35 -22.85
N ALA A 6 7.41 29.23 -23.45
CA ALA A 6 6.30 29.82 -22.70
C ALA A 6 5.33 28.73 -22.22
N GLY A 7 4.94 28.80 -20.94
CA GLY A 7 4.07 27.78 -20.33
C GLY A 7 4.81 26.58 -19.76
N TYR A 8 6.16 26.55 -19.79
CA TYR A 8 6.90 25.51 -19.12
C TYR A 8 6.77 25.65 -17.61
N GLU A 9 6.35 24.60 -16.95
CA GLU A 9 6.25 24.53 -15.49
C GLU A 9 7.63 24.17 -14.90
N ALA A 10 8.26 25.13 -14.23
CA ALA A 10 9.58 24.94 -13.64
C ALA A 10 9.55 24.35 -12.23
N ALA A 11 8.41 24.48 -11.55
CA ALA A 11 8.19 23.91 -10.22
C ALA A 11 6.69 23.77 -9.96
N LEU A 12 6.29 22.67 -9.32
CA LEU A 12 4.93 22.42 -8.83
C LEU A 12 4.94 22.42 -7.30
N GLY A 13 4.06 23.22 -6.70
CA GLY A 13 3.79 23.19 -5.26
C GLY A 13 2.35 22.76 -5.00
N GLN A 14 2.14 21.82 -4.11
CA GLN A 14 0.82 21.42 -3.63
C GLN A 14 0.60 21.94 -2.20
N VAL A 15 -0.53 22.57 -1.95
CA VAL A 15 -0.98 22.93 -0.62
C VAL A 15 -2.19 22.09 -0.28
N TRP A 16 -2.04 21.27 0.75
CA TRP A 16 -3.16 20.45 1.24
C TRP A 16 -4.15 21.32 2.00
N HIS A 17 -5.36 21.38 1.49
CA HIS A 17 -6.49 21.85 2.27
C HIS A 17 -7.21 20.61 2.83
N ASN A 18 -7.48 20.61 4.13
CA ASN A 18 -8.27 19.56 4.76
C ASN A 18 -9.71 19.63 4.25
N TYR A 19 -9.99 18.99 3.13
CA TYR A 19 -11.36 18.73 2.72
C TYR A 19 -11.88 17.56 3.56
N ALA A 20 -12.90 17.80 4.35
CA ALA A 20 -13.68 16.72 4.93
C ALA A 20 -14.42 16.01 3.79
N VAL A 21 -13.87 14.90 3.33
CA VAL A 21 -14.61 14.02 2.42
C VAL A 21 -15.75 13.42 3.21
N ALA A 22 -17.00 13.75 2.84
CA ALA A 22 -18.16 13.14 3.45
C ALA A 22 -18.08 11.62 3.25
N ARG A 23 -17.97 10.86 4.35
CA ARG A 23 -18.02 9.40 4.30
C ARG A 23 -19.48 8.98 4.35
N LEU A 24 -19.89 8.12 3.42
CA LEU A 24 -21.14 7.38 3.55
C LEU A 24 -20.98 6.44 4.74
N THR A 25 -21.82 6.61 5.76
CA THR A 25 -21.87 5.67 6.88
C THR A 25 -22.72 4.49 6.46
N LEU A 26 -22.07 3.40 6.06
CA LEU A 26 -22.69 2.13 5.74
C LEU A 26 -22.29 1.11 6.81
N PRO A 27 -23.12 0.09 7.06
CA PRO A 27 -22.74 -1.00 7.96
C PRO A 27 -21.39 -1.61 7.58
N ALA A 28 -20.63 -2.12 8.56
CA ALA A 28 -19.38 -2.80 8.30
C ALA A 28 -19.56 -3.91 7.25
N PRO A 29 -18.56 -4.12 6.37
CA PRO A 29 -18.60 -5.22 5.43
C PRO A 29 -18.54 -6.57 6.16
N GLN A 30 -18.91 -7.64 5.47
CA GLN A 30 -18.85 -9.00 6.00
C GLN A 30 -17.39 -9.44 6.09
N LEU A 31 -16.98 -9.86 7.29
CA LEU A 31 -15.72 -10.57 7.51
C LEU A 31 -15.93 -12.07 7.35
N VAL A 32 -15.10 -12.72 6.52
CA VAL A 32 -15.11 -14.16 6.27
C VAL A 32 -13.73 -14.72 6.56
N GLU A 33 -13.59 -15.50 7.62
CA GLU A 33 -12.33 -16.15 7.98
C GLU A 33 -12.31 -17.60 7.53
N MET A 34 -11.22 -18.00 6.88
CA MET A 34 -10.93 -19.35 6.41
C MET A 34 -9.51 -19.73 6.80
N ASP A 35 -9.18 -21.03 6.72
CA ASP A 35 -7.86 -21.55 7.10
C ASP A 35 -6.71 -20.88 6.32
N CYS A 36 -6.90 -20.64 5.02
CA CYS A 36 -5.86 -20.11 4.13
C CYS A 36 -5.96 -18.62 3.87
N ASN A 37 -7.10 -18.00 4.15
CA ASN A 37 -7.33 -16.58 3.82
C ASN A 37 -8.37 -15.92 4.73
N VAL A 38 -8.39 -14.59 4.63
CA VAL A 38 -9.42 -13.72 5.20
C VAL A 38 -10.04 -12.94 4.06
N GLY A 39 -11.35 -12.96 3.95
CA GLY A 39 -12.14 -12.19 2.99
C GLY A 39 -12.89 -11.06 3.68
N VAL A 40 -12.94 -9.89 3.04
CA VAL A 40 -13.78 -8.76 3.43
C VAL A 40 -14.68 -8.44 2.25
N LYS A 41 -16.01 -8.58 2.43
CA LYS A 41 -16.95 -8.50 1.34
C LYS A 41 -18.09 -7.53 1.65
N GLY A 42 -18.39 -6.67 0.69
CA GLY A 42 -19.55 -5.78 0.70
C GLY A 42 -20.27 -5.78 -0.63
N GLU A 43 -21.21 -4.84 -0.79
CA GLU A 43 -21.94 -4.67 -2.03
C GLU A 43 -20.99 -4.13 -3.12
N GLY A 44 -20.76 -4.93 -4.16
CA GLY A 44 -19.91 -4.57 -5.29
C GLY A 44 -18.42 -4.61 -5.04
N PHE A 45 -17.93 -5.06 -3.88
CA PHE A 45 -16.50 -5.17 -3.63
C PHE A 45 -16.12 -6.41 -2.81
N GLU A 46 -14.86 -6.81 -2.96
CA GLU A 46 -14.25 -7.89 -2.20
C GLU A 46 -12.73 -7.66 -2.07
N TYR A 47 -12.22 -7.83 -0.84
CA TYR A 47 -10.79 -7.89 -0.55
C TYR A 47 -10.46 -9.29 -0.04
N ILE A 48 -9.36 -9.88 -0.52
CA ILE A 48 -8.87 -11.17 -0.03
C ILE A 48 -7.43 -11.01 0.43
N PHE A 49 -7.18 -11.44 1.67
CA PHE A 49 -5.87 -11.51 2.29
C PHE A 49 -5.48 -12.98 2.43
N GLY A 50 -4.35 -13.37 1.84
CA GLY A 50 -3.78 -14.71 2.00
C GLY A 50 -2.94 -14.81 3.27
N ARG A 51 -3.13 -15.87 4.07
CA ARG A 51 -2.23 -16.17 5.19
C ARG A 51 -0.84 -16.49 4.63
N GLY A 52 0.18 -15.82 5.13
CA GLY A 52 1.54 -15.92 4.61
C GLY A 52 1.86 -14.99 3.42
N LYS A 53 0.86 -14.26 2.88
CA LYS A 53 1.02 -13.38 1.71
C LYS A 53 0.61 -11.93 1.94
N GLY A 54 -0.43 -11.67 2.77
CA GLY A 54 -1.05 -10.35 2.88
C GLY A 54 -2.14 -10.13 1.83
N LEU A 55 -2.35 -8.90 1.36
CA LEU A 55 -3.41 -8.55 0.41
C LEU A 55 -3.12 -9.11 -1.00
N VAL A 56 -3.96 -10.05 -1.44
CA VAL A 56 -3.76 -10.78 -2.70
C VAL A 56 -4.83 -10.49 -3.76
N SER A 57 -5.99 -9.96 -3.38
CA SER A 57 -7.06 -9.66 -4.33
C SER A 57 -7.86 -8.45 -3.89
N ILE A 58 -8.14 -7.59 -4.84
CA ILE A 58 -9.10 -6.49 -4.73
C ILE A 58 -10.02 -6.59 -5.94
N ARG A 59 -11.33 -6.68 -5.68
CA ARG A 59 -12.35 -6.69 -6.73
C ARG A 59 -13.37 -5.59 -6.52
N TYR A 60 -13.74 -4.92 -7.61
CA TYR A 60 -14.87 -4.01 -7.64
C TYR A 60 -15.79 -4.38 -8.82
N ASN A 61 -17.08 -4.54 -8.55
CA ASN A 61 -18.10 -4.94 -9.53
C ASN A 61 -17.67 -6.16 -10.37
N GLY A 62 -17.04 -7.14 -9.72
CA GLY A 62 -16.54 -8.36 -10.34
C GLY A 62 -15.19 -8.22 -11.08
N VAL A 63 -14.68 -7.00 -11.22
CA VAL A 63 -13.39 -6.74 -11.89
C VAL A 63 -12.24 -6.88 -10.88
N GLN A 64 -11.30 -7.77 -11.17
CA GLN A 64 -10.05 -7.91 -10.40
C GLN A 64 -9.09 -6.77 -10.74
N LEU A 65 -8.54 -6.11 -9.72
CA LEU A 65 -7.64 -4.99 -9.90
C LEU A 65 -6.15 -5.36 -9.82
N LEU A 66 -5.82 -6.43 -9.08
CA LEU A 66 -4.43 -6.85 -8.85
C LEU A 66 -4.03 -8.01 -9.77
N ASP A 67 -2.81 -7.96 -10.30
CA ASP A 67 -2.16 -9.09 -10.99
C ASP A 67 -1.33 -9.95 -10.02
N ASP A 68 -0.87 -9.37 -8.90
CA ASP A 68 -0.04 -10.06 -7.91
C ASP A 68 -0.30 -9.49 -6.51
N THR A 69 0.35 -10.05 -5.51
CA THR A 69 0.27 -9.67 -4.09
C THR A 69 0.78 -8.25 -3.86
N VAL A 70 0.04 -7.47 -3.10
CA VAL A 70 0.51 -6.17 -2.58
C VAL A 70 1.61 -6.42 -1.55
N ARG A 71 2.71 -5.70 -1.66
CA ARG A 71 3.87 -5.89 -0.79
C ARG A 71 4.48 -4.57 -0.33
N PRO A 72 5.17 -4.56 0.81
CA PRO A 72 5.96 -3.41 1.23
C PRO A 72 6.99 -3.00 0.16
N ASN A 73 7.19 -1.71 0.00
CA ASN A 73 8.22 -1.16 -0.88
C ASN A 73 9.08 -0.15 -0.11
N PHE A 74 10.39 -0.33 -0.23
CA PHE A 74 11.40 0.50 0.44
C PHE A 74 12.39 1.10 -0.55
N TRP A 75 12.17 0.87 -1.86
CA TRP A 75 13.14 1.24 -2.88
C TRP A 75 12.50 2.03 -4.02
N ARG A 76 13.14 3.10 -4.41
CA ARG A 76 12.87 3.87 -5.61
C ARG A 76 14.07 3.86 -6.56
N ALA A 77 13.89 4.28 -7.80
CA ALA A 77 15.00 4.48 -8.71
C ALA A 77 15.95 5.57 -8.14
N PRO A 78 17.26 5.31 -8.07
CA PRO A 78 18.22 6.29 -7.59
C PRO A 78 18.24 7.53 -8.49
N THR A 79 18.42 8.70 -7.87
CA THR A 79 18.74 9.94 -8.57
C THR A 79 20.25 10.08 -8.75
N ASN A 80 20.70 11.04 -9.58
CA ASN A 80 22.12 11.33 -9.73
C ASN A 80 22.79 11.73 -8.40
N ASN A 81 22.03 12.37 -7.49
CA ASN A 81 22.56 12.72 -6.17
C ASN A 81 22.77 11.48 -5.31
N ASP A 82 21.82 10.54 -5.33
CA ASP A 82 21.92 9.27 -4.63
C ASP A 82 23.14 8.48 -5.10
N GLU A 83 23.38 8.45 -6.42
CA GLU A 83 24.55 7.79 -7.02
C GLU A 83 25.85 8.48 -6.61
N GLY A 84 25.87 9.83 -6.59
CA GLY A 84 27.02 10.61 -6.17
C GLY A 84 27.40 10.40 -4.71
N CYS A 85 26.43 10.08 -3.85
CA CYS A 85 26.62 9.76 -2.43
C CYS A 85 26.80 8.25 -2.16
N ALA A 86 26.90 7.41 -3.19
CA ALA A 86 27.00 5.95 -3.10
C ALA A 86 25.81 5.28 -2.36
N GLU A 87 24.66 5.94 -2.29
CA GLU A 87 23.44 5.42 -1.64
C GLU A 87 22.98 4.07 -2.20
N PRO A 88 23.04 3.79 -3.52
CA PRO A 88 22.64 2.47 -4.04
C PRO A 88 23.44 1.31 -3.44
N PHE A 89 24.65 1.54 -2.97
CA PHE A 89 25.47 0.54 -2.26
C PHE A 89 25.17 0.52 -0.77
N THR A 90 25.08 1.69 -0.15
CA THR A 90 24.84 1.83 1.30
C THR A 90 23.49 1.29 1.70
N PHE A 91 22.46 1.50 0.86
CA PHE A 91 21.08 1.09 1.10
C PHE A 91 20.64 -0.09 0.25
N ALA A 92 21.58 -0.86 -0.30
CA ALA A 92 21.28 -2.03 -1.17
C ALA A 92 20.32 -3.04 -0.55
N PHE A 93 20.32 -3.20 0.77
CA PHE A 93 19.38 -4.03 1.53
C PHE A 93 17.92 -3.71 1.17
N TRP A 94 17.58 -2.41 1.10
CA TRP A 94 16.21 -1.96 0.87
C TRP A 94 15.67 -2.30 -0.52
N LYS A 95 16.55 -2.48 -1.50
CA LYS A 95 16.18 -2.87 -2.88
C LYS A 95 15.42 -4.20 -2.92
N THR A 96 15.70 -5.09 -2.00
CA THR A 96 15.12 -6.44 -1.95
C THR A 96 14.29 -6.69 -0.70
N ALA A 97 14.36 -5.82 0.31
CA ALA A 97 13.68 -6.01 1.59
C ALA A 97 12.17 -6.25 1.44
N GLY A 98 11.49 -5.46 0.61
CA GLY A 98 10.05 -5.63 0.36
C GLY A 98 9.74 -6.89 -0.45
N LEU A 99 10.60 -7.29 -1.37
CA LEU A 99 10.42 -8.49 -2.20
C LEU A 99 10.48 -9.77 -1.36
N TYR A 100 11.34 -9.80 -0.34
CA TYR A 100 11.53 -10.95 0.55
C TYR A 100 10.84 -10.78 1.90
N ALA A 101 10.04 -9.73 2.09
CA ALA A 101 9.19 -9.59 3.27
C ALA A 101 8.14 -10.71 3.30
N ARG A 102 7.96 -11.32 4.48
CA ARG A 102 6.97 -12.39 4.69
C ARG A 102 5.87 -11.90 5.60
N CYS A 103 4.62 -12.13 5.22
CA CYS A 103 3.48 -11.91 6.10
C CYS A 103 3.37 -13.08 7.09
N ASP A 104 4.00 -12.98 8.24
CA ASP A 104 4.06 -14.08 9.20
C ASP A 104 2.77 -14.20 10.03
N ASN A 105 2.01 -13.13 10.18
CA ASN A 105 0.74 -13.15 10.90
C ASN A 105 -0.29 -12.27 10.22
N LEU A 106 -1.51 -12.79 10.10
CA LEU A 106 -2.68 -12.10 9.56
C LEU A 106 -3.84 -12.28 10.55
N THR A 107 -4.34 -11.17 11.07
CA THR A 107 -5.54 -11.13 11.92
C THR A 107 -6.57 -10.19 11.32
N ALA A 108 -7.85 -10.41 11.60
CA ALA A 108 -8.90 -9.50 11.22
C ALA A 108 -9.99 -9.42 12.28
N GLU A 109 -10.60 -8.26 12.40
CA GLU A 109 -11.72 -8.01 13.31
C GLU A 109 -12.69 -7.00 12.73
N THR A 110 -13.96 -7.10 13.12
CA THR A 110 -14.95 -6.05 12.87
C THR A 110 -14.93 -5.05 14.01
N LYS A 111 -14.72 -3.77 13.70
CA LYS A 111 -14.67 -2.68 14.67
C LYS A 111 -15.49 -1.48 14.20
N GLY A 112 -16.64 -1.26 14.85
CA GLY A 112 -17.60 -0.26 14.39
C GLY A 112 -18.06 -0.53 12.97
N ASP A 113 -17.96 0.45 12.09
CA ASP A 113 -18.37 0.35 10.68
C ASP A 113 -17.25 -0.15 9.76
N PHE A 114 -16.17 -0.70 10.32
CA PHE A 114 -15.01 -1.19 9.58
C PHE A 114 -14.75 -2.67 9.85
N VAL A 115 -14.15 -3.33 8.87
CA VAL A 115 -13.31 -4.50 9.08
C VAL A 115 -11.86 -4.07 9.00
N ILE A 116 -11.07 -4.39 10.03
CA ILE A 116 -9.63 -4.11 10.08
C ILE A 116 -8.89 -5.42 9.90
N ALA A 117 -8.18 -5.56 8.78
CA ALA A 117 -7.25 -6.66 8.55
C ALA A 117 -5.83 -6.15 8.85
N ARG A 118 -5.12 -6.81 9.77
CA ARG A 118 -3.74 -6.51 10.13
C ARG A 118 -2.80 -7.58 9.59
N ALA A 119 -1.91 -7.18 8.70
CA ALA A 119 -0.85 -8.02 8.17
C ALA A 119 0.50 -7.62 8.81
N ASN A 120 1.12 -8.53 9.55
CA ASN A 120 2.43 -8.30 10.14
C ASN A 120 3.49 -8.95 9.25
N TYR A 121 4.33 -8.10 8.67
CA TYR A 121 5.44 -8.54 7.83
C TYR A 121 6.73 -8.61 8.63
N THR A 122 7.55 -9.61 8.33
CA THR A 122 8.93 -9.72 8.80
C THR A 122 9.88 -9.55 7.62
N LEU A 123 10.79 -8.61 7.73
CA LEU A 123 11.82 -8.32 6.74
C LEU A 123 12.97 -9.33 6.84
N PRO A 124 13.86 -9.43 5.81
CA PRO A 124 14.98 -10.37 5.80
C PRO A 124 15.96 -10.24 6.98
N ASP A 125 16.05 -9.07 7.61
CA ASP A 125 16.87 -8.81 8.79
C ASP A 125 16.13 -9.03 10.13
N GLY A 126 14.89 -9.53 10.08
CA GLY A 126 14.08 -9.82 11.26
C GLY A 126 13.26 -8.64 11.79
N GLN A 127 13.39 -7.45 11.22
CA GLN A 127 12.54 -6.31 11.60
C GLN A 127 11.10 -6.53 11.16
N THR A 128 10.16 -5.97 11.94
CA THR A 128 8.73 -6.17 11.68
C THR A 128 8.07 -4.89 11.16
N LEU A 129 7.08 -5.07 10.30
CA LEU A 129 6.25 -4.01 9.74
C LEU A 129 4.78 -4.40 9.82
N PRO A 130 4.02 -3.88 10.80
CA PRO A 130 2.57 -4.02 10.82
C PRO A 130 1.93 -3.09 9.79
N ILE A 131 0.95 -3.62 9.06
CA ILE A 131 0.13 -2.90 8.09
C ILE A 131 -1.34 -3.17 8.39
N ASP A 132 -2.09 -2.12 8.68
CA ASP A 132 -3.51 -2.17 8.92
C ASP A 132 -4.27 -1.73 7.67
N PHE A 133 -5.25 -2.52 7.28
CA PHE A 133 -6.19 -2.26 6.20
C PHE A 133 -7.59 -2.10 6.81
N ALA A 134 -8.05 -0.88 6.97
CA ALA A 134 -9.37 -0.58 7.51
C ALA A 134 -10.36 -0.36 6.36
N ILE A 135 -11.26 -1.32 6.17
CA ILE A 135 -12.20 -1.37 5.04
C ILE A 135 -13.59 -1.01 5.56
N ASP A 136 -14.22 0.02 5.00
CA ASP A 136 -15.58 0.44 5.35
C ASP A 136 -16.66 -0.24 4.47
N GLY A 137 -17.94 -0.01 4.81
CA GLY A 137 -19.08 -0.59 4.10
C GLY A 137 -19.24 -0.12 2.64
N ALA A 138 -18.56 0.95 2.23
CA ALA A 138 -18.52 1.42 0.85
C ALA A 138 -17.36 0.81 0.05
N GLY A 139 -16.53 -0.03 0.69
CA GLY A 139 -15.35 -0.65 0.07
C GLY A 139 -14.12 0.24 0.06
N ARG A 140 -14.15 1.41 0.70
CA ARG A 140 -12.96 2.23 0.85
C ARG A 140 -12.01 1.56 1.85
N CYS A 141 -10.73 1.53 1.52
CA CYS A 141 -9.68 0.97 2.36
C CYS A 141 -8.71 2.08 2.78
N ASP A 142 -8.66 2.37 4.07
CA ASP A 142 -7.62 3.21 4.66
C ASP A 142 -6.46 2.31 5.10
N ILE A 143 -5.24 2.61 4.62
CA ILE A 143 -4.06 1.78 4.89
C ILE A 143 -3.12 2.56 5.80
N THR A 144 -2.74 1.92 6.92
CA THR A 144 -1.78 2.47 7.87
C THR A 144 -0.57 1.55 7.96
N MET A 145 0.61 2.10 7.67
CA MET A 145 1.89 1.42 7.84
C MET A 145 2.63 2.08 9.00
N THR A 146 3.14 1.27 9.93
CA THR A 146 3.89 1.80 11.08
C THR A 146 5.28 1.22 11.10
N TRP A 147 6.30 2.06 10.80
CA TRP A 147 7.68 1.66 10.91
C TRP A 147 8.14 1.70 12.36
N GLN A 148 8.60 0.56 12.87
CA GLN A 148 9.13 0.38 14.23
C GLN A 148 10.57 -0.17 14.20
N GLY A 149 11.17 -0.23 13.02
CA GLY A 149 12.51 -0.77 12.85
C GLY A 149 13.60 0.19 13.34
N THR A 150 14.79 -0.36 13.54
CA THR A 150 15.98 0.40 14.00
C THR A 150 16.67 1.17 12.89
N ARG A 151 16.43 0.82 11.62
CA ARG A 151 16.95 1.54 10.47
C ARG A 151 16.08 2.77 10.20
N THR A 152 16.66 3.94 10.24
CA THR A 152 15.94 5.22 10.09
C THR A 152 16.04 5.79 8.67
N GLU A 153 17.01 5.33 7.89
CA GLU A 153 17.29 5.82 6.55
C GLU A 153 16.65 4.89 5.52
N LEU A 154 15.45 5.24 5.09
CA LEU A 154 14.66 4.51 4.10
C LEU A 154 14.68 5.30 2.78
N PRO A 155 15.14 4.71 1.66
CA PRO A 155 15.06 5.38 0.35
C PRO A 155 13.63 5.68 -0.06
N GLU A 156 12.70 4.83 0.33
CA GLU A 156 11.26 4.98 0.17
C GLU A 156 10.51 4.23 1.27
N PHE A 157 9.27 4.62 1.55
CA PHE A 157 8.39 3.91 2.47
C PHE A 157 6.97 3.88 1.94
N GLY A 158 6.52 2.73 1.46
CA GLY A 158 5.21 2.60 0.83
C GLY A 158 4.81 1.16 0.54
N LEU A 159 3.78 1.01 -0.29
CA LEU A 159 3.29 -0.26 -0.81
C LEU A 159 3.35 -0.27 -2.33
N LEU A 160 3.74 -1.41 -2.87
CA LEU A 160 3.65 -1.69 -4.29
C LEU A 160 2.35 -2.43 -4.58
N PHE A 161 1.52 -1.85 -5.45
CA PHE A 161 0.30 -2.44 -5.97
C PHE A 161 0.53 -2.92 -7.41
N PRO A 162 0.69 -4.22 -7.66
CA PRO A 162 0.78 -4.75 -9.01
C PRO A 162 -0.60 -4.73 -9.65
N LEU A 163 -0.94 -3.64 -10.34
CA LEU A 163 -2.23 -3.49 -11.00
C LEU A 163 -2.26 -4.25 -12.32
N ARG A 164 -3.46 -4.68 -12.70
CA ARG A 164 -3.69 -5.33 -13.99
C ARG A 164 -3.36 -4.42 -15.16
N ARG A 165 -2.81 -5.00 -16.22
CA ARG A 165 -2.35 -4.27 -17.42
C ARG A 165 -3.46 -3.50 -18.14
N GLU A 166 -4.70 -3.95 -18.01
CA GLU A 166 -5.86 -3.30 -18.62
C GLU A 166 -6.23 -1.97 -17.94
N LEU A 167 -5.69 -1.73 -16.73
CA LEU A 167 -5.85 -0.46 -16.02
C LEU A 167 -4.77 0.52 -16.48
N THR A 168 -5.03 1.22 -17.58
CA THR A 168 -4.05 2.09 -18.25
C THR A 168 -4.14 3.56 -17.87
N GLU A 169 -5.23 3.97 -17.21
CA GLU A 169 -5.44 5.34 -16.77
C GLU A 169 -5.35 5.44 -15.25
N VAL A 170 -4.56 6.40 -14.78
CA VAL A 170 -4.43 6.74 -13.36
C VAL A 170 -4.75 8.21 -13.19
N SER A 171 -5.72 8.50 -12.31
CA SER A 171 -6.03 9.87 -11.89
C SER A 171 -5.67 10.03 -10.42
N TYR A 172 -5.08 11.16 -10.07
CA TYR A 172 -4.75 11.53 -8.69
C TYR A 172 -5.09 13.01 -8.46
N LEU A 173 -5.43 13.34 -7.24
CA LEU A 173 -5.78 14.70 -6.79
C LEU A 173 -4.73 15.22 -5.82
#